data_3b4fe6079f50a1965af97b4de44ba0cf
#
_entry.id   3b4fe6079f50a1965af97b4de44ba0cf
#
_cell.length_a   1.000
_cell.length_b   1.000
_cell.length_c   1.000
_cell.angle_alpha   90.00
_cell.angle_beta   90.00
_cell.angle_gamma   90.00
#
_symmetry.space_group_name_H-M   'P 1'
#
loop_
_entity.id
_entity.type
_entity.pdbx_description
1 polymer ?
#
loop_
_entity_poly.entity_id
_entity_poly.type
_entity_poly.pdbx_seq_one_letter_code
_entity_poly.pdbx_strand_id
1 'polypeptide(L)'
;MKPKVESYIYKSMSDIFINRIKCTKETIVEILDLFTLKSFVLEISNVQRSDVLYEKIKQFNLRYTTSLEDKSPYFDVALMSNKEQFKEIIDYIVDSDSETFAIINMGNRIQWEQFLYNKIPVRKLIKQGIIDINISVGLQESSISISLCNNIYNSKQIVTDIKTLFRDRRC
;
A
#
# COMPACT_ATOMS: atom_id res chain seq x y z
N MET A 1 -19.49 -3.79 12.99
CA MET A 1 -19.36 -2.31 13.08
C MET A 1 -19.16 -1.80 11.67
N LYS A 2 -19.81 -0.70 11.23
CA LYS A 2 -19.62 -0.21 9.86
C LYS A 2 -18.26 0.51 9.71
N PRO A 3 -17.52 0.31 8.61
CA PRO A 3 -16.33 1.07 8.33
C PRO A 3 -16.62 2.58 8.29
N LYS A 4 -15.70 3.39 8.81
CA LYS A 4 -15.78 4.85 8.79
C LYS A 4 -14.76 5.38 7.79
N VAL A 5 -15.23 6.09 6.77
CA VAL A 5 -14.39 6.70 5.74
C VAL A 5 -14.36 8.21 5.95
N GLU A 6 -13.17 8.73 6.19
CA GLU A 6 -12.88 10.17 6.32
C GLU A 6 -11.93 10.59 5.20
N SER A 7 -12.03 11.82 4.72
CA SER A 7 -11.16 12.32 3.67
C SER A 7 -10.80 13.78 3.85
N TYR A 8 -9.56 14.12 3.53
CA TYR A 8 -9.03 15.48 3.56
C TYR A 8 -8.43 15.77 2.17
N ILE A 9 -9.05 16.70 1.45
CA ILE A 9 -8.67 17.03 0.07
C ILE A 9 -7.92 18.36 0.09
N TYR A 10 -6.66 18.32 -0.34
CA TYR A 10 -5.79 19.48 -0.52
C TYR A 10 -5.59 19.78 -2.01
N LYS A 11 -4.89 20.85 -2.34
CA LYS A 11 -4.66 21.24 -3.74
C LYS A 11 -3.90 20.16 -4.54
N SER A 12 -2.81 19.65 -4.00
CA SER A 12 -1.89 18.72 -4.72
C SER A 12 -2.02 17.28 -4.30
N MET A 13 -2.62 17.00 -3.15
CA MET A 13 -2.78 15.65 -2.61
C MET A 13 -4.06 15.52 -1.82
N SER A 14 -4.49 14.29 -1.60
CA SER A 14 -5.60 13.97 -0.71
C SER A 14 -5.25 12.80 0.19
N ASP A 15 -5.76 12.84 1.41
CA ASP A 15 -5.66 11.73 2.37
C ASP A 15 -7.05 11.14 2.61
N ILE A 16 -7.16 9.81 2.59
CA ILE A 16 -8.37 9.05 2.87
C ILE A 16 -8.04 8.07 3.99
N PHE A 17 -8.87 8.05 5.01
CA PHE A 17 -8.74 7.15 6.16
C PHE A 17 -9.96 6.26 6.26
N ILE A 18 -9.73 4.95 6.32
CA ILE A 18 -10.75 3.92 6.47
C ILE A 18 -10.49 3.24 7.81
N ASN A 19 -11.36 3.47 8.77
CA ASN A 19 -11.25 2.93 10.12
C ASN A 19 -12.32 1.87 10.36
N ARG A 20 -12.08 0.99 11.33
CA ARG A 20 -13.00 -0.08 11.73
C ARG A 20 -13.26 -1.07 10.59
N ILE A 21 -12.20 -1.44 9.88
CA ILE A 21 -12.26 -2.37 8.75
C ILE A 21 -11.45 -3.63 9.08
N LYS A 22 -12.01 -4.79 8.75
CA LYS A 22 -11.23 -6.02 8.80
C LYS A 22 -10.29 -6.05 7.60
N CYS A 23 -8.99 -5.91 7.85
CA CYS A 23 -7.95 -5.91 6.84
C CYS A 23 -7.66 -7.34 6.36
N THR A 24 -8.62 -7.96 5.66
CA THR A 24 -8.39 -9.24 4.99
C THR A 24 -7.76 -9.03 3.62
N LYS A 25 -7.18 -10.07 3.05
CA LYS A 25 -6.67 -10.09 1.68
C LYS A 25 -7.68 -9.55 0.67
N GLU A 26 -8.91 -10.03 0.71
CA GLU A 26 -9.97 -9.64 -0.21
C GLU A 26 -10.24 -8.13 -0.10
N THR A 27 -10.33 -7.63 1.12
CA THR A 27 -10.54 -6.19 1.37
C THR A 27 -9.41 -5.34 0.81
N ILE A 28 -8.17 -5.78 0.99
CA ILE A 28 -6.99 -5.07 0.49
C ILE A 28 -6.97 -5.10 -1.04
N VAL A 29 -7.19 -6.26 -1.65
CA VAL A 29 -7.22 -6.42 -3.12
C VAL A 29 -8.33 -5.57 -3.75
N GLU A 30 -9.53 -5.54 -3.17
CA GLU A 30 -10.63 -4.72 -3.68
C GLU A 30 -10.31 -3.22 -3.63
N ILE A 31 -9.63 -2.75 -2.56
CA ILE A 31 -9.16 -1.36 -2.50
C ILE A 31 -8.12 -1.10 -3.58
N LEU A 32 -7.17 -2.02 -3.77
CA LEU A 32 -6.13 -1.87 -4.80
C LEU A 32 -6.69 -1.88 -6.21
N ASP A 33 -7.78 -2.61 -6.45
CA ASP A 33 -8.45 -2.66 -7.76
C ASP A 33 -9.11 -1.33 -8.15
N LEU A 34 -9.27 -0.40 -7.20
CA LEU A 34 -9.70 0.98 -7.49
C LEU A 34 -8.59 1.83 -8.15
N PHE A 35 -7.36 1.36 -8.15
CA PHE A 35 -6.20 2.10 -8.64
C PHE A 35 -5.51 1.39 -9.80
N THR A 36 -4.96 2.18 -10.72
CA THR A 36 -4.08 1.68 -11.77
C THR A 36 -2.65 1.63 -11.26
N LEU A 37 -2.26 0.49 -10.69
CA LEU A 37 -0.90 0.27 -10.22
C LEU A 37 -0.09 -0.40 -11.33
N LYS A 38 1.01 0.25 -11.75
CA LYS A 38 1.92 -0.27 -12.80
C LYS A 38 3.10 -1.02 -12.20
N SER A 39 3.75 -0.38 -11.25
CA SER A 39 4.79 -0.96 -10.41
C SER A 39 4.74 -0.31 -9.04
N PHE A 40 5.07 -1.04 -8.00
CA PHE A 40 5.01 -0.49 -6.64
C PHE A 40 6.10 -1.09 -5.77
N VAL A 41 6.41 -0.37 -4.71
CA VAL A 41 7.25 -0.83 -3.61
C VAL A 41 6.33 -1.28 -2.49
N LEU A 42 6.62 -2.45 -1.96
CA LEU A 42 5.98 -2.98 -0.78
C LEU A 42 6.93 -2.79 0.41
N GLU A 43 6.53 -1.97 1.37
CA GLU A 43 7.22 -1.76 2.63
C GLU A 43 6.49 -2.56 3.72
N ILE A 44 7.22 -3.40 4.47
CA ILE A 44 6.65 -4.22 5.52
C ILE A 44 7.42 -3.95 6.81
N SER A 45 6.72 -3.63 7.88
CA SER A 45 7.29 -3.39 9.21
C SER A 45 6.98 -4.52 10.17
N ASN A 46 7.90 -4.79 11.11
CA ASN A 46 7.76 -5.75 12.20
C ASN A 46 7.38 -7.18 11.78
N VAL A 47 8.08 -7.71 10.77
CA VAL A 47 7.86 -9.10 10.32
C VAL A 47 8.51 -10.07 11.30
N GLN A 48 7.73 -10.75 12.12
CA GLN A 48 8.24 -11.75 13.09
C GLN A 48 8.66 -13.07 12.42
N ARG A 49 8.09 -13.40 11.25
CA ARG A 49 8.41 -14.60 10.45
C ARG A 49 9.04 -14.22 9.12
N SER A 50 10.15 -13.51 9.19
CA SER A 50 10.85 -13.02 7.99
C SER A 50 11.25 -14.15 7.02
N ASP A 51 11.63 -15.31 7.53
CA ASP A 51 12.18 -16.39 6.71
C ASP A 51 11.19 -16.88 5.64
N VAL A 52 9.93 -17.09 5.98
CA VAL A 52 8.90 -17.56 5.05
C VAL A 52 8.62 -16.52 3.96
N LEU A 53 8.54 -15.25 4.33
CA LEU A 53 8.35 -14.15 3.38
C LEU A 53 9.56 -14.02 2.44
N TYR A 54 10.80 -14.09 2.96
CA TYR A 54 12.01 -14.06 2.14
C TYR A 54 12.08 -15.22 1.16
N GLU A 55 11.70 -16.42 1.56
CA GLU A 55 11.66 -17.58 0.65
C GLU A 55 10.64 -17.35 -0.49
N LYS A 56 9.48 -16.76 -0.20
CA LYS A 56 8.50 -16.40 -1.24
C LYS A 56 9.01 -15.33 -2.19
N ILE A 57 9.66 -14.30 -1.66
CA ILE A 57 10.26 -13.24 -2.48
C ILE A 57 11.31 -13.82 -3.43
N LYS A 58 12.15 -14.72 -2.95
CA LYS A 58 13.14 -15.44 -3.79
C LYS A 58 12.44 -16.34 -4.83
N GLN A 59 11.43 -17.09 -4.42
CA GLN A 59 10.66 -17.96 -5.32
C GLN A 59 10.06 -17.18 -6.49
N PHE A 60 9.59 -15.96 -6.25
CA PHE A 60 9.04 -15.08 -7.28
C PHE A 60 10.09 -14.23 -8.00
N ASN A 61 11.34 -14.36 -7.64
CA ASN A 61 12.45 -13.57 -8.20
C ASN A 61 12.22 -12.06 -8.10
N LEU A 62 11.65 -11.60 -6.98
CA LEU A 62 11.42 -10.20 -6.72
C LEU A 62 12.68 -9.53 -6.18
N ARG A 63 12.94 -8.30 -6.60
CA ARG A 63 14.02 -7.50 -6.01
C ARG A 63 13.58 -7.02 -4.62
N TYR A 64 14.49 -7.08 -3.66
CA TYR A 64 14.24 -6.58 -2.33
C TYR A 64 15.50 -5.97 -1.72
N THR A 65 15.30 -5.11 -0.75
CA THR A 65 16.36 -4.62 0.14
C THR A 65 15.84 -4.55 1.56
N THR A 66 16.75 -4.51 2.50
CA THR A 66 16.43 -4.31 3.92
C THR A 66 17.04 -2.99 4.37
N SER A 67 16.27 -2.19 5.09
CA SER A 67 16.82 -1.03 5.77
C SER A 67 17.78 -1.48 6.86
N LEU A 68 19.02 -1.00 6.82
CA LEU A 68 19.99 -1.29 7.86
C LEU A 68 19.62 -0.64 9.20
N GLU A 69 18.89 0.47 9.16
CA GLU A 69 18.53 1.23 10.36
C GLU A 69 17.24 0.69 11.01
N ASP A 70 16.22 0.36 10.18
CA ASP A 70 14.87 0.03 10.68
C ASP A 70 14.53 -1.46 10.61
N LYS A 71 15.42 -2.27 10.02
CA LYS A 71 15.20 -3.71 9.75
C LYS A 71 13.93 -4.01 8.93
N SER A 72 13.33 -3.00 8.29
CA SER A 72 12.16 -3.18 7.45
C SER A 72 12.57 -3.59 6.04
N PRO A 73 12.04 -4.68 5.49
CA PRO A 73 12.29 -5.07 4.12
C PRO A 73 11.47 -4.21 3.14
N TYR A 74 12.09 -3.87 2.01
CA TYR A 74 11.45 -3.17 0.90
C TYR A 74 11.44 -4.08 -0.32
N PHE A 75 10.30 -4.18 -0.99
CA PHE A 75 10.11 -5.06 -2.12
C PHE A 75 9.58 -4.31 -3.33
N ASP A 76 10.22 -4.52 -4.47
CA ASP A 76 9.79 -4.01 -5.77
C ASP A 76 8.97 -5.10 -6.48
N VAL A 77 7.68 -4.83 -6.70
CA VAL A 77 6.75 -5.77 -7.31
C VAL A 77 6.10 -5.15 -8.54
N ALA A 78 6.27 -5.76 -9.71
CA ALA A 78 5.58 -5.37 -10.92
C ALA A 78 4.16 -5.99 -10.96
N LEU A 79 3.14 -5.21 -10.62
CA LEU A 79 1.76 -5.68 -10.52
C LEU A 79 1.13 -6.10 -11.85
N MET A 80 1.44 -5.39 -12.94
CA MET A 80 0.77 -5.61 -14.24
C MET A 80 1.06 -6.96 -14.85
N SER A 81 2.13 -7.61 -14.46
CA SER A 81 2.51 -8.93 -14.96
C SER A 81 2.14 -10.08 -14.03
N ASN A 82 1.68 -9.82 -12.80
CA ASN A 82 1.58 -10.90 -11.82
C ASN A 82 0.65 -10.65 -10.61
N LYS A 83 -0.64 -10.43 -10.87
CA LYS A 83 -1.67 -10.27 -9.82
C LYS A 83 -1.69 -11.45 -8.83
N GLU A 84 -1.41 -12.67 -9.29
CA GLU A 84 -1.45 -13.86 -8.44
C GLU A 84 -0.27 -13.91 -7.46
N GLN A 85 0.94 -13.56 -7.91
CA GLN A 85 2.10 -13.43 -7.02
C GLN A 85 1.86 -12.38 -5.93
N PHE A 86 1.26 -11.25 -6.30
CA PHE A 86 0.89 -10.22 -5.35
C PHE A 86 -0.12 -10.73 -4.31
N LYS A 87 -1.16 -11.44 -4.74
CA LYS A 87 -2.14 -12.05 -3.85
C LYS A 87 -1.51 -13.04 -2.88
N GLU A 88 -0.57 -13.85 -3.36
CA GLU A 88 0.16 -14.79 -2.50
C GLU A 88 1.03 -14.07 -1.47
N ILE A 89 1.73 -13.00 -1.88
CA ILE A 89 2.53 -12.19 -0.95
C ILE A 89 1.66 -11.55 0.13
N ILE A 90 0.50 -11.00 -0.26
CA ILE A 90 -0.44 -10.41 0.72
C ILE A 90 -0.93 -11.45 1.72
N ASP A 91 -1.22 -12.68 1.32
CA ASP A 91 -1.60 -13.75 2.23
C ASP A 91 -0.54 -13.96 3.31
N TYR A 92 0.73 -14.01 2.91
CA TYR A 92 1.83 -14.15 3.88
C TYR A 92 1.95 -12.95 4.83
N ILE A 93 1.68 -11.74 4.36
CA ILE A 93 1.73 -10.54 5.19
C ILE A 93 0.54 -10.51 6.16
N VAL A 94 -0.65 -10.81 5.69
CA VAL A 94 -1.87 -10.81 6.51
C VAL A 94 -1.86 -11.94 7.54
N ASP A 95 -1.32 -13.10 7.17
CA ASP A 95 -1.18 -14.25 8.06
C ASP A 95 0.07 -14.17 8.97
N SER A 96 1.00 -13.27 8.66
CA SER A 96 2.13 -12.99 9.55
C SER A 96 1.69 -12.03 10.65
N ASP A 97 2.36 -12.09 11.80
CA ASP A 97 2.14 -11.12 12.88
C ASP A 97 2.69 -9.72 12.54
N SER A 98 2.66 -9.33 11.25
CA SER A 98 3.05 -8.00 10.79
C SER A 98 2.09 -6.97 11.36
N GLU A 99 2.62 -5.85 11.86
CA GLU A 99 1.78 -4.77 12.38
C GLU A 99 1.21 -3.93 11.25
N THR A 100 2.07 -3.58 10.30
CA THR A 100 1.70 -2.71 9.17
C THR A 100 2.45 -3.08 7.90
N PHE A 101 1.88 -2.72 6.77
CA PHE A 101 2.60 -2.65 5.50
C PHE A 101 2.13 -1.47 4.66
N ALA A 102 2.94 -1.05 3.71
CA ALA A 102 2.61 0.01 2.78
C ALA A 102 2.86 -0.40 1.33
N ILE A 103 2.01 0.07 0.43
CA ILE A 103 2.13 -0.07 -1.01
C ILE A 103 2.35 1.32 -1.59
N ILE A 104 3.46 1.51 -2.28
CA ILE A 104 3.87 2.80 -2.81
C ILE A 104 4.01 2.70 -4.32
N ASN A 105 3.10 3.31 -5.07
CA ASN A 105 3.19 3.39 -6.52
C ASN A 105 4.00 4.62 -6.92
N MET A 106 5.16 4.39 -7.52
CA MET A 106 6.09 5.47 -7.86
C MET A 106 5.97 5.94 -9.32
N GLY A 107 5.11 5.33 -10.12
CA GLY A 107 5.12 5.57 -11.56
C GLY A 107 6.50 5.25 -12.17
N ASN A 108 6.75 5.72 -13.40
CA ASN A 108 8.02 5.46 -14.10
C ASN A 108 9.11 6.49 -13.79
N ARG A 109 8.99 7.34 -12.77
CA ARG A 109 9.78 8.57 -12.64
C ARG A 109 10.97 8.49 -11.70
N ILE A 110 11.00 7.55 -10.77
CA ILE A 110 12.12 7.37 -9.83
C ILE A 110 12.39 5.89 -9.64
N GLN A 111 13.66 5.54 -9.60
CA GLN A 111 14.06 4.23 -9.10
C GLN A 111 13.87 4.22 -7.58
N TRP A 112 13.21 3.21 -7.05
CA TRP A 112 12.87 3.10 -5.63
C TRP A 112 14.11 3.11 -4.71
N GLU A 113 15.28 2.66 -5.21
CA GLU A 113 16.56 2.76 -4.51
C GLU A 113 16.92 4.22 -4.17
N GLN A 114 16.68 5.15 -5.08
CA GLN A 114 16.93 6.57 -4.83
C GLN A 114 16.00 7.12 -3.73
N PHE A 115 14.76 6.64 -3.68
CA PHE A 115 13.82 6.97 -2.63
C PHE A 115 14.34 6.53 -1.25
N LEU A 116 14.84 5.31 -1.13
CA LEU A 116 15.38 4.78 0.12
C LEU A 116 16.63 5.54 0.58
N TYR A 117 17.56 5.80 -0.35
CA TYR A 117 18.80 6.51 -0.02
C TYR A 117 18.58 7.95 0.46
N ASN A 118 17.61 8.65 -0.13
CA ASN A 118 17.41 10.06 0.17
C ASN A 118 16.54 10.33 1.40
N LYS A 119 15.97 9.30 2.02
CA LYS A 119 15.07 9.40 3.22
C LYS A 119 14.03 10.53 3.09
N ILE A 120 13.52 10.75 1.87
CA ILE A 120 12.56 11.82 1.63
C ILE A 120 11.18 11.34 2.08
N PRO A 121 10.46 12.09 2.92
CA PRO A 121 9.13 11.69 3.34
C PRO A 121 8.19 11.45 2.16
N VAL A 122 7.52 10.29 2.13
CA VAL A 122 6.56 9.87 1.08
C VAL A 122 5.55 10.99 0.77
N ARG A 123 5.03 11.64 1.79
CA ARG A 123 4.07 12.74 1.65
C ARG A 123 4.60 13.92 0.83
N LYS A 124 5.91 14.22 0.93
CA LYS A 124 6.56 15.26 0.11
C LYS A 124 6.62 14.84 -1.35
N LEU A 125 6.95 13.58 -1.60
CA LEU A 125 7.03 13.00 -2.96
C LEU A 125 5.66 12.95 -3.64
N ILE A 126 4.58 12.64 -2.91
CA ILE A 126 3.21 12.70 -3.42
C ILE A 126 2.84 14.13 -3.82
N LYS A 127 3.13 15.12 -2.97
CA LYS A 127 2.88 16.54 -3.28
C LYS A 127 3.59 17.02 -4.53
N GLN A 128 4.77 16.48 -4.80
CA GLN A 128 5.59 16.77 -5.98
C GLN A 128 5.16 15.98 -7.22
N GLY A 129 4.23 15.04 -7.10
CA GLY A 129 3.80 14.15 -8.18
C GLY A 129 4.86 13.13 -8.61
N ILE A 130 5.79 12.82 -7.73
CA ILE A 130 6.83 11.80 -7.92
C ILE A 130 6.27 10.42 -7.56
N ILE A 131 5.53 10.35 -6.48
CA ILE A 131 4.76 9.18 -6.06
C ILE A 131 3.29 9.45 -6.36
N ASP A 132 2.62 8.50 -6.96
CA ASP A 132 1.23 8.61 -7.35
C ASP A 132 0.29 8.32 -6.19
N ILE A 133 0.61 7.29 -5.41
CA ILE A 133 -0.21 6.80 -4.31
C ILE A 133 0.65 6.11 -3.26
N ASN A 134 0.25 6.27 -2.00
CA ASN A 134 0.71 5.47 -0.88
C ASN A 134 -0.50 4.90 -0.14
N ILE A 135 -0.55 3.58 0.01
CA ILE A 135 -1.57 2.87 0.76
C ILE A 135 -0.90 2.19 1.95
N SER A 136 -1.21 2.63 3.16
CA SER A 136 -0.72 2.02 4.39
C SER A 136 -1.83 1.24 5.06
N VAL A 137 -1.56 -0.01 5.42
CA VAL A 137 -2.50 -0.93 6.06
C VAL A 137 -2.03 -1.23 7.47
N GLY A 138 -2.79 -0.82 8.47
CA GLY A 138 -2.61 -1.17 9.86
C GLY A 138 -3.44 -2.42 10.20
N LEU A 139 -2.80 -3.59 10.18
CA LEU A 139 -3.51 -4.86 10.40
C LEU A 139 -4.09 -4.95 11.80
N GLN A 140 -3.31 -4.63 12.81
CA GLN A 140 -3.77 -4.63 14.22
C GLN A 140 -4.74 -3.50 14.51
N GLU A 141 -4.55 -2.33 13.90
CA GLU A 141 -5.39 -1.15 14.10
C GLU A 141 -6.72 -1.23 13.35
N SER A 142 -6.90 -2.24 12.49
CA SER A 142 -8.08 -2.36 11.63
C SER A 142 -8.33 -1.06 10.84
N SER A 143 -7.28 -0.52 10.24
CA SER A 143 -7.30 0.76 9.53
C SER A 143 -6.51 0.71 8.22
N ILE A 144 -6.95 1.51 7.25
CA ILE A 144 -6.23 1.73 5.99
C ILE A 144 -6.16 3.23 5.75
N SER A 145 -4.98 3.74 5.46
CA SER A 145 -4.78 5.12 5.04
C SER A 145 -4.26 5.17 3.61
N ILE A 146 -4.80 6.10 2.82
CA ILE A 146 -4.48 6.25 1.40
C ILE A 146 -4.13 7.70 1.16
N SER A 147 -2.93 7.97 0.67
CA SER A 147 -2.51 9.30 0.23
C SER A 147 -2.36 9.32 -1.29
N LEU A 148 -3.02 10.25 -1.97
CA LEU A 148 -3.14 10.34 -3.42
C LEU A 148 -2.54 11.63 -3.97
N CYS A 149 -1.88 11.55 -5.12
CA CYS A 149 -1.54 12.71 -5.95
C CYS A 149 -2.79 13.16 -6.74
N ASN A 150 -3.30 14.37 -6.46
CA ASN A 150 -4.51 14.90 -7.10
C ASN A 150 -4.35 15.24 -8.60
N ASN A 151 -3.11 15.32 -9.08
CA ASN A 151 -2.85 15.51 -10.50
C ASN A 151 -3.02 14.21 -11.32
N ILE A 152 -3.11 13.06 -10.62
CA ILE A 152 -3.20 11.74 -11.23
C ILE A 152 -4.56 11.11 -10.94
N TYR A 153 -5.07 11.29 -9.72
CA TYR A 153 -6.32 10.67 -9.28
C TYR A 153 -7.39 11.72 -8.99
N ASN A 154 -8.62 11.42 -9.40
CA ASN A 154 -9.81 12.15 -8.96
C ASN A 154 -10.21 11.69 -7.55
N SER A 155 -9.70 12.39 -6.53
CA SER A 155 -9.89 12.01 -5.13
C SER A 155 -11.37 11.94 -4.71
N LYS A 156 -12.25 12.81 -5.26
CA LYS A 156 -13.69 12.78 -4.95
C LYS A 156 -14.33 11.49 -5.46
N GLN A 157 -13.96 11.05 -6.67
CA GLN A 157 -14.45 9.82 -7.24
C GLN A 157 -13.97 8.62 -6.42
N ILE A 158 -12.67 8.55 -6.09
CA ILE A 158 -12.09 7.49 -5.25
C ILE A 158 -12.79 7.39 -3.89
N VAL A 159 -13.05 8.51 -3.22
CA VAL A 159 -13.80 8.52 -1.94
C VAL A 159 -15.20 7.94 -2.13
N THR A 160 -15.87 8.26 -3.23
CA THR A 160 -17.21 7.73 -3.55
C THR A 160 -17.15 6.22 -3.78
N ASP A 161 -16.17 5.75 -4.56
CA ASP A 161 -15.98 4.32 -4.87
C ASP A 161 -15.68 3.52 -3.61
N ILE A 162 -14.79 4.02 -2.74
CA ILE A 162 -14.50 3.41 -1.44
C ILE A 162 -15.76 3.36 -0.55
N LYS A 163 -16.54 4.43 -0.47
CA LYS A 163 -17.80 4.44 0.30
C LYS A 163 -18.81 3.45 -0.25
N THR A 164 -18.87 3.29 -1.57
CA THR A 164 -19.75 2.32 -2.22
C THR A 164 -19.30 0.90 -1.94
N LEU A 165 -18.01 0.61 -2.03
CA LEU A 165 -17.41 -0.69 -1.72
C LEU A 165 -17.79 -1.19 -0.31
N PHE A 166 -17.86 -0.27 0.67
CA PHE A 166 -18.16 -0.63 2.07
C PHE A 166 -19.61 -0.39 2.50
N ARG A 167 -20.47 0.17 1.63
CA ARG A 167 -21.86 0.48 2.00
C ARG A 167 -22.67 -0.76 2.37
N ASP A 168 -22.47 -1.84 1.64
CA ASP A 168 -23.28 -3.05 1.75
C ASP A 168 -22.62 -4.13 2.64
N ARG A 169 -21.41 -3.87 3.11
CA ARG A 169 -20.72 -4.78 4.04
C ARG A 169 -21.31 -4.63 5.45
N ARG A 170 -22.17 -5.59 5.81
CA ARG A 170 -22.55 -5.83 7.20
C ARG A 170 -21.42 -6.65 7.83
N CYS A 171 -20.65 -6.02 8.70
CA CYS A 171 -19.71 -6.75 9.57
C CYS A 171 -20.47 -7.52 10.64
#